data_60ad75013a95260b933580b388c1e8d9
#
_entry.id   60ad75013a95260b933580b388c1e8d9
#
_cell.length_a   1.000
_cell.length_b   1.000
_cell.length_c   1.000
_cell.angle_alpha   90.00
_cell.angle_beta   90.00
_cell.angle_gamma   90.00
#
_symmetry.space_group_name_H-M   'P 1'
#
loop_
_entity.id
_entity.type
_entity.pdbx_description
1 polymer ?
#
loop_
_entity_poly.entity_id
_entity_poly.type
_entity_poly.pdbx_seq_one_letter_code
_entity_poly.pdbx_strand_id
1 'polypeptide(L)'
;MTKISIIVTALLLACQVTVGAEATTNSEAATEMLSSIETAAPYYATIRTKYPETYAQIVAAAERVGPGRNLSEFNREAYSIVIGLVATKVPQLSAPSIASLLENSIAQIRFVAVNHPSMCAKFASGLPPFGSIILPAELARKEAQLIDTILNDTGERRNQPMSASEFDDISIEMAVKAAKKLGISPQQYAAFLQQQGPDDMICLSQAQLSEQILSLPREKRDSYLIYSVSP
;
A
#
# COMPACT_ATOMS: atom_id res chain seq x y z
N MET A 1 -4.41 22.85 9.25
CA MET A 1 -3.28 22.09 8.69
C MET A 1 -3.85 20.78 8.19
N THR A 2 -3.64 20.43 6.94
CA THR A 2 -4.18 19.23 6.31
C THR A 2 -3.50 18.02 6.94
N LYS A 3 -4.28 17.08 7.51
CA LYS A 3 -3.75 15.79 7.98
C LYS A 3 -2.88 15.23 6.86
N ILE A 4 -1.62 14.97 7.13
CA ILE A 4 -0.68 14.43 6.14
C ILE A 4 -1.24 13.07 5.74
N SER A 5 -1.71 12.99 4.49
CA SER A 5 -2.23 11.75 3.89
C SER A 5 -1.05 10.80 3.61
N ILE A 6 -0.43 10.27 4.68
CA ILE A 6 0.81 9.48 4.60
C ILE A 6 0.54 8.04 4.15
N ILE A 7 -0.72 7.56 4.08
CA ILE A 7 -0.94 6.13 4.29
C ILE A 7 -1.69 5.40 3.16
N VAL A 8 -1.78 5.89 1.99
CA VAL A 8 -2.34 5.04 0.91
C VAL A 8 -1.40 5.07 -0.29
N THR A 9 -0.14 4.74 -0.04
CA THR A 9 0.82 4.77 -1.12
C THR A 9 1.48 3.43 -1.26
N ALA A 10 1.38 2.89 -2.45
CA ALA A 10 2.18 1.81 -3.00
C ALA A 10 1.89 0.39 -2.48
N LEU A 11 0.81 -0.14 -2.96
CA LEU A 11 0.58 -1.57 -3.04
C LEU A 11 0.67 -1.97 -4.53
N LEU A 12 1.73 -2.61 -4.96
CA LEU A 12 1.94 -3.04 -6.34
C LEU A 12 2.13 -4.55 -6.41
N LEU A 13 1.16 -5.26 -6.95
CA LEU A 13 1.25 -6.69 -7.17
C LEU A 13 1.54 -7.01 -8.64
N ALA A 14 2.65 -7.66 -8.90
CA ALA A 14 2.93 -8.30 -10.17
C ALA A 14 2.95 -9.83 -9.97
N CYS A 15 1.79 -10.46 -9.86
CA CYS A 15 1.69 -11.90 -10.05
C CYS A 15 1.61 -12.22 -11.55
N GLN A 16 2.70 -12.73 -12.12
CA GLN A 16 2.65 -13.34 -13.47
C GLN A 16 2.25 -14.81 -13.31
N VAL A 17 1.00 -15.12 -13.61
CA VAL A 17 0.52 -16.49 -13.74
C VAL A 17 0.44 -16.82 -15.23
N THR A 18 1.22 -17.81 -15.67
CA THR A 18 1.09 -18.40 -17.02
C THR A 18 0.03 -19.50 -16.97
N VAL A 19 -1.13 -19.27 -17.58
CA VAL A 19 -2.21 -20.25 -17.72
C VAL A 19 -2.21 -20.80 -19.15
N GLY A 20 -2.18 -22.13 -19.30
CA GLY A 20 -2.33 -22.80 -20.59
C GLY A 20 -3.79 -22.73 -21.07
N ALA A 21 -4.00 -22.47 -22.36
CA ALA A 21 -5.31 -22.22 -22.95
C ALA A 21 -5.95 -23.51 -23.47
N GLU A 22 -7.07 -23.94 -22.87
CA GLU A 22 -8.09 -24.78 -23.48
C GLU A 22 -9.41 -23.98 -23.57
N ALA A 23 -10.21 -24.22 -24.59
CA ALA A 23 -11.43 -23.44 -24.88
C ALA A 23 -12.56 -23.83 -23.91
N THR A 24 -12.58 -23.17 -22.76
CA THR A 24 -13.64 -23.21 -21.75
C THR A 24 -14.58 -22.00 -21.89
N THR A 25 -15.80 -22.08 -21.32
CA THR A 25 -16.69 -20.92 -21.27
C THR A 25 -16.02 -19.78 -20.48
N ASN A 26 -16.34 -18.51 -20.77
CA ASN A 26 -15.73 -17.36 -20.08
C ASN A 26 -15.81 -17.47 -18.55
N SER A 27 -16.89 -18.04 -18.02
CA SER A 27 -17.10 -18.20 -16.58
C SER A 27 -16.23 -19.32 -15.97
N GLU A 28 -16.03 -20.44 -16.68
CA GLU A 28 -15.15 -21.52 -16.21
C GLU A 28 -13.69 -21.10 -16.24
N ALA A 29 -13.26 -20.43 -17.31
CA ALA A 29 -11.91 -19.89 -17.41
C ALA A 29 -11.63 -18.79 -16.36
N ALA A 30 -12.60 -17.93 -16.05
CA ALA A 30 -12.49 -16.95 -14.96
C ALA A 30 -12.32 -17.64 -13.60
N THR A 31 -13.09 -18.72 -13.35
CA THR A 31 -13.02 -19.50 -12.12
C THR A 31 -11.66 -20.18 -11.96
N GLU A 32 -11.13 -20.79 -13.01
CA GLU A 32 -9.81 -21.43 -13.00
C GLU A 32 -8.69 -20.41 -12.79
N MET A 33 -8.76 -19.27 -13.47
CA MET A 33 -7.82 -18.17 -13.29
C MET A 33 -7.82 -17.66 -11.84
N LEU A 34 -8.98 -17.44 -11.25
CA LEU A 34 -9.11 -16.97 -9.87
C LEU A 34 -8.59 -18.01 -8.87
N SER A 35 -8.84 -19.30 -9.09
CA SER A 35 -8.29 -20.39 -8.27
C SER A 35 -6.76 -20.40 -8.27
N SER A 36 -6.14 -20.18 -9.43
CA SER A 36 -4.69 -20.07 -9.56
C SER A 36 -4.15 -18.84 -8.80
N ILE A 37 -4.85 -17.72 -8.88
CA ILE A 37 -4.45 -16.48 -8.21
C ILE A 37 -4.61 -16.61 -6.69
N GLU A 38 -5.65 -17.26 -6.19
CA GLU A 38 -5.84 -17.51 -4.74
C GLU A 38 -4.66 -18.28 -4.14
N THR A 39 -4.04 -19.17 -4.91
CA THR A 39 -2.84 -19.89 -4.48
C THR A 39 -1.63 -18.95 -4.33
N ALA A 40 -1.48 -18.00 -5.23
CA ALA A 40 -0.37 -17.05 -5.22
C ALA A 40 -0.60 -15.86 -4.26
N ALA A 41 -1.86 -15.48 -4.04
CA ALA A 41 -2.29 -14.36 -3.24
C ALA A 41 -3.47 -14.74 -2.30
N PRO A 42 -3.17 -15.26 -1.10
CA PRO A 42 -4.18 -15.81 -0.18
C PRO A 42 -5.31 -14.85 0.20
N TYR A 43 -5.07 -13.55 0.14
CA TYR A 43 -6.09 -12.53 0.44
C TYR A 43 -7.32 -12.61 -0.48
N TYR A 44 -7.24 -13.21 -1.68
CA TYR A 44 -8.41 -13.43 -2.52
C TYR A 44 -9.41 -14.40 -1.88
N ALA A 45 -8.93 -15.45 -1.19
CA ALA A 45 -9.78 -16.34 -0.41
C ALA A 45 -10.46 -15.61 0.76
N THR A 46 -9.73 -14.71 1.42
CA THR A 46 -10.30 -13.82 2.45
C THR A 46 -11.36 -12.90 1.88
N ILE A 47 -11.12 -12.28 0.71
CA ILE A 47 -12.10 -11.42 0.03
C ILE A 47 -13.33 -12.23 -0.33
N ARG A 48 -13.19 -13.41 -0.91
CA ARG A 48 -14.31 -14.29 -1.27
C ARG A 48 -15.20 -14.59 -0.06
N THR A 49 -14.59 -14.85 1.09
CA THR A 49 -15.31 -15.27 2.28
C THR A 49 -15.93 -14.12 3.07
N LYS A 50 -15.20 -13.00 3.20
CA LYS A 50 -15.59 -11.88 4.07
C LYS A 50 -16.20 -10.70 3.33
N TYR A 51 -15.91 -10.56 2.03
CA TYR A 51 -16.31 -9.43 1.19
C TYR A 51 -16.90 -9.91 -0.15
N PRO A 52 -18.01 -10.67 -0.13
CA PRO A 52 -18.55 -11.33 -1.32
C PRO A 52 -18.92 -10.36 -2.45
N GLU A 53 -19.36 -9.13 -2.12
CA GLU A 53 -19.66 -8.11 -3.12
C GLU A 53 -18.39 -7.63 -3.86
N THR A 54 -17.30 -7.45 -3.13
CA THR A 54 -15.99 -7.11 -3.73
C THR A 54 -15.45 -8.28 -4.56
N TYR A 55 -15.63 -9.50 -4.08
CA TYR A 55 -15.24 -10.69 -4.85
C TYR A 55 -16.03 -10.80 -6.18
N ALA A 56 -17.33 -10.51 -6.15
CA ALA A 56 -18.15 -10.49 -7.37
C ALA A 56 -17.65 -9.45 -8.39
N GLN A 57 -17.13 -8.30 -7.96
CA GLN A 57 -16.50 -7.32 -8.86
C GLN A 57 -15.22 -7.88 -9.50
N ILE A 58 -14.41 -8.62 -8.74
CA ILE A 58 -13.19 -9.26 -9.25
C ILE A 58 -13.54 -10.36 -10.26
N VAL A 59 -14.56 -11.18 -9.98
CA VAL A 59 -15.08 -12.18 -10.93
C VAL A 59 -15.53 -11.50 -12.21
N ALA A 60 -16.33 -10.44 -12.12
CA ALA A 60 -16.79 -9.69 -13.30
C ALA A 60 -15.62 -9.08 -14.10
N ALA A 61 -14.54 -8.66 -13.44
CA ALA A 61 -13.33 -8.21 -14.12
C ALA A 61 -12.65 -9.37 -14.88
N ALA A 62 -12.56 -10.56 -14.25
CA ALA A 62 -12.01 -11.76 -14.89
C ALA A 62 -12.82 -12.20 -16.12
N GLU A 63 -14.14 -12.19 -16.03
CA GLU A 63 -15.04 -12.52 -17.14
C GLU A 63 -14.92 -11.54 -18.31
N ARG A 64 -14.77 -10.24 -18.04
CA ARG A 64 -14.59 -9.20 -19.08
C ARG A 64 -13.30 -9.39 -19.86
N VAL A 65 -12.23 -9.72 -19.19
CA VAL A 65 -10.93 -9.94 -19.82
C VAL A 65 -10.94 -11.23 -20.64
N GLY A 66 -11.65 -12.26 -20.18
CA GLY A 66 -11.82 -13.54 -20.86
C GLY A 66 -10.54 -14.38 -20.99
N PRO A 67 -10.68 -15.65 -21.38
CA PRO A 67 -9.54 -16.54 -21.54
C PRO A 67 -8.64 -16.10 -22.69
N GLY A 68 -7.33 -16.12 -22.47
CA GLY A 68 -6.32 -15.80 -23.49
C GLY A 68 -6.11 -14.30 -23.75
N ARG A 69 -6.78 -13.41 -23.03
CA ARG A 69 -6.58 -11.96 -23.09
C ARG A 69 -5.64 -11.48 -21.98
N ASN A 70 -5.22 -10.24 -22.14
CA ASN A 70 -4.17 -9.55 -21.41
C ASN A 70 -4.30 -9.63 -19.87
N LEU A 71 -3.65 -10.61 -19.22
CA LEU A 71 -3.58 -10.76 -17.77
C LEU A 71 -3.17 -9.45 -17.05
N SER A 72 -2.41 -8.57 -17.73
CA SER A 72 -2.03 -7.28 -17.17
C SER A 72 -3.23 -6.34 -16.98
N GLU A 73 -4.25 -6.44 -17.82
CA GLU A 73 -5.49 -5.66 -17.69
C GLU A 73 -6.33 -6.16 -16.53
N PHE A 74 -6.51 -7.47 -16.41
CA PHE A 74 -7.17 -8.06 -15.25
C PHE A 74 -6.44 -7.71 -13.97
N ASN A 75 -5.12 -7.90 -13.91
CA ASN A 75 -4.33 -7.60 -12.72
C ASN A 75 -4.47 -6.14 -12.30
N ARG A 76 -4.47 -5.20 -13.25
CA ARG A 76 -4.65 -3.78 -12.95
C ARG A 76 -6.04 -3.49 -12.38
N GLU A 77 -7.09 -4.08 -12.94
CA GLU A 77 -8.45 -3.86 -12.50
C GLU A 77 -8.71 -4.53 -11.14
N ALA A 78 -8.37 -5.80 -11.00
CA ALA A 78 -8.49 -6.54 -9.75
C ALA A 78 -7.71 -5.88 -8.62
N TYR A 79 -6.50 -5.42 -8.91
CA TYR A 79 -5.70 -4.65 -7.96
C TYR A 79 -6.40 -3.36 -7.52
N SER A 80 -6.96 -2.59 -8.45
CA SER A 80 -7.69 -1.37 -8.12
C SER A 80 -8.88 -1.64 -7.19
N ILE A 81 -9.60 -2.74 -7.41
CA ILE A 81 -10.72 -3.19 -6.57
C ILE A 81 -10.21 -3.53 -5.16
N VAL A 82 -9.13 -4.31 -5.06
CA VAL A 82 -8.53 -4.71 -3.77
C VAL A 82 -8.03 -3.50 -2.99
N ILE A 83 -7.32 -2.57 -3.64
CA ILE A 83 -6.84 -1.35 -2.99
C ILE A 83 -7.99 -0.46 -2.52
N GLY A 84 -9.06 -0.36 -3.30
CA GLY A 84 -10.27 0.32 -2.87
C GLY A 84 -10.84 -0.28 -1.58
N LEU A 85 -10.90 -1.61 -1.48
CA LEU A 85 -11.32 -2.30 -0.25
C LEU A 85 -10.36 -2.03 0.92
N VAL A 86 -9.04 -2.16 0.71
CA VAL A 86 -8.03 -1.88 1.73
C VAL A 86 -8.16 -0.44 2.23
N ALA A 87 -8.33 0.53 1.34
CA ALA A 87 -8.49 1.93 1.71
C ALA A 87 -9.68 2.17 2.65
N THR A 88 -10.79 1.44 2.48
CA THR A 88 -11.93 1.52 3.41
C THR A 88 -11.64 0.98 4.80
N LYS A 89 -10.62 0.12 4.93
CA LYS A 89 -10.21 -0.48 6.20
C LYS A 89 -9.19 0.37 6.97
N VAL A 90 -8.38 1.15 6.27
CA VAL A 90 -7.30 1.94 6.88
C VAL A 90 -7.75 2.73 8.13
N PRO A 91 -8.89 3.45 8.13
CA PRO A 91 -9.34 4.18 9.32
C PRO A 91 -9.68 3.30 10.54
N GLN A 92 -9.79 2.00 10.35
CA GLN A 92 -10.19 1.04 11.39
C GLN A 92 -9.05 0.13 11.84
N LEU A 93 -7.86 0.22 11.21
CA LEU A 93 -6.74 -0.66 11.50
C LEU A 93 -6.20 -0.49 12.92
N SER A 94 -5.70 -1.59 13.47
CA SER A 94 -4.88 -1.59 14.67
C SER A 94 -3.52 -0.93 14.42
N ALA A 95 -2.87 -0.40 15.46
CA ALA A 95 -1.54 0.21 15.33
C ALA A 95 -0.48 -0.75 14.75
N PRO A 96 -0.43 -2.04 15.12
CA PRO A 96 0.48 -3.00 14.48
C PRO A 96 0.26 -3.14 12.97
N SER A 97 -0.99 -3.19 12.51
CA SER A 97 -1.30 -3.28 11.08
C SER A 97 -0.88 -2.03 10.32
N ILE A 98 -1.08 -0.83 10.91
CA ILE A 98 -0.61 0.43 10.32
C ILE A 98 0.93 0.47 10.28
N ALA A 99 1.61 0.02 11.34
CA ALA A 99 3.07 -0.07 11.36
C ALA A 99 3.59 -1.00 10.25
N SER A 100 2.99 -2.19 10.09
CA SER A 100 3.35 -3.14 9.02
C SER A 100 3.09 -2.55 7.62
N LEU A 101 2.02 -1.75 7.45
CA LEU A 101 1.75 -1.03 6.20
C LEU A 101 2.88 -0.04 5.89
N LEU A 102 3.34 0.73 6.87
CA LEU A 102 4.46 1.66 6.70
C LEU A 102 5.77 0.92 6.40
N GLU A 103 6.08 -0.17 7.11
CA GLU A 103 7.29 -0.97 6.88
C GLU A 103 7.33 -1.51 5.44
N ASN A 104 6.22 -2.03 4.95
CA ASN A 104 6.11 -2.50 3.56
C ASN A 104 6.27 -1.34 2.57
N SER A 105 5.63 -0.20 2.82
CA SER A 105 5.74 0.99 1.98
C SER A 105 7.19 1.49 1.90
N ILE A 106 7.91 1.55 3.02
CA ILE A 106 9.32 1.94 3.06
C ILE A 106 10.16 1.02 2.17
N ALA A 107 9.98 -0.31 2.29
CA ALA A 107 10.73 -1.28 1.51
C ALA A 107 10.48 -1.11 0.00
N GLN A 108 9.23 -0.91 -0.40
CA GLN A 108 8.84 -0.69 -1.78
C GLN A 108 9.37 0.65 -2.32
N ILE A 109 9.20 1.75 -1.57
CA ILE A 109 9.71 3.07 -1.95
C ILE A 109 11.23 3.02 -2.16
N ARG A 110 11.96 2.39 -1.27
CA ARG A 110 13.42 2.24 -1.41
C ARG A 110 13.81 1.44 -2.65
N PHE A 111 13.08 0.35 -2.95
CA PHE A 111 13.28 -0.40 -4.18
C PHE A 111 13.04 0.46 -5.42
N VAL A 112 11.94 1.21 -5.44
CA VAL A 112 11.58 2.07 -6.58
C VAL A 112 12.55 3.24 -6.73
N ALA A 113 13.00 3.85 -5.63
CA ALA A 113 13.98 4.93 -5.66
C ALA A 113 15.30 4.52 -6.33
N VAL A 114 15.72 3.26 -6.13
CA VAL A 114 16.97 2.72 -6.72
C VAL A 114 16.78 2.26 -8.16
N ASN A 115 15.68 1.57 -8.45
CA ASN A 115 15.50 0.88 -9.74
C ASN A 115 14.66 1.68 -10.75
N HIS A 116 13.83 2.61 -10.29
CA HIS A 116 12.90 3.41 -11.10
C HIS A 116 12.81 4.86 -10.59
N PRO A 117 13.93 5.61 -10.46
CA PRO A 117 13.97 6.91 -9.78
C PRO A 117 12.99 7.93 -10.37
N SER A 118 12.82 7.97 -11.69
CA SER A 118 11.88 8.89 -12.37
C SER A 118 10.40 8.58 -12.13
N MET A 119 10.08 7.45 -11.53
CA MET A 119 8.72 7.05 -11.20
C MET A 119 8.44 7.12 -9.69
N CYS A 120 9.47 7.39 -8.91
CA CYS A 120 9.41 7.22 -7.47
C CYS A 120 8.44 8.17 -6.80
N ALA A 121 8.41 9.46 -7.20
CA ALA A 121 7.46 10.42 -6.64
C ALA A 121 5.99 10.03 -6.93
N LYS A 122 5.70 9.58 -8.15
CA LYS A 122 4.35 9.07 -8.51
C LYS A 122 3.99 7.84 -7.69
N PHE A 123 4.93 6.90 -7.60
CA PHE A 123 4.77 5.70 -6.79
C PHE A 123 4.49 6.05 -5.33
N ALA A 124 5.32 6.90 -4.72
CA ALA A 124 5.17 7.33 -3.34
C ALA A 124 3.88 8.13 -3.10
N SER A 125 3.28 8.73 -4.11
CA SER A 125 2.00 9.45 -4.02
C SER A 125 0.78 8.57 -4.34
N GLY A 126 0.95 7.27 -4.59
CA GLY A 126 -0.15 6.39 -4.99
C GLY A 126 -0.74 6.71 -6.36
N LEU A 127 0.02 7.36 -7.24
CA LEU A 127 -0.45 7.75 -8.57
C LEU A 127 -0.03 6.73 -9.65
N PRO A 128 -0.90 6.45 -10.66
CA PRO A 128 -0.54 5.57 -11.78
C PRO A 128 0.71 6.08 -12.52
N PRO A 129 1.48 5.19 -13.16
CA PRO A 129 1.10 3.88 -13.67
C PRO A 129 1.54 2.72 -12.76
N PHE A 130 0.60 2.16 -12.02
CA PHE A 130 0.85 1.03 -11.13
C PHE A 130 1.17 -0.16 -12.00
N GLY A 131 1.34 -0.57 -12.93
CA GLY A 131 1.58 -1.81 -13.67
C GLY A 131 2.93 -1.87 -14.37
N SER A 132 3.70 -0.79 -14.33
CA SER A 132 5.01 -0.74 -14.99
C SER A 132 6.19 -1.07 -14.07
N ILE A 133 5.96 -1.12 -12.76
CA ILE A 133 6.98 -1.49 -11.77
C ILE A 133 6.73 -2.92 -11.32
N ILE A 134 7.67 -3.79 -11.63
CA ILE A 134 7.65 -5.18 -11.16
C ILE A 134 8.45 -5.24 -9.86
N LEU A 135 7.76 -5.52 -8.77
CA LEU A 135 8.40 -5.72 -7.48
C LEU A 135 9.12 -7.08 -7.44
N PRO A 136 10.25 -7.20 -6.72
CA PRO A 136 10.84 -8.49 -6.41
C PRO A 136 9.83 -9.42 -5.76
N ALA A 137 9.91 -10.72 -6.05
CA ALA A 137 8.97 -11.73 -5.55
C ALA A 137 8.80 -11.71 -4.03
N GLU A 138 9.85 -11.38 -3.28
CA GLU A 138 9.79 -11.26 -1.83
C GLU A 138 8.92 -10.07 -1.39
N LEU A 139 9.07 -8.90 -2.02
CA LEU A 139 8.24 -7.73 -1.72
C LEU A 139 6.79 -7.97 -2.10
N ALA A 140 6.54 -8.57 -3.26
CA ALA A 140 5.20 -8.91 -3.71
C ALA A 140 4.50 -9.90 -2.75
N ARG A 141 5.25 -10.91 -2.25
CA ARG A 141 4.72 -11.85 -1.25
C ARG A 141 4.42 -11.17 0.09
N LYS A 142 5.31 -10.29 0.58
CA LYS A 142 5.07 -9.53 1.81
C LYS A 142 3.84 -8.65 1.69
N GLU A 143 3.66 -8.02 0.55
CA GLU A 143 2.47 -7.22 0.26
C GLU A 143 1.19 -8.06 0.28
N ALA A 144 1.19 -9.23 -0.37
CA ALA A 144 0.04 -10.12 -0.37
C ALA A 144 -0.33 -10.59 1.06
N GLN A 145 0.67 -10.90 1.89
CA GLN A 145 0.47 -11.24 3.29
C GLN A 145 -0.05 -10.06 4.12
N LEU A 146 0.45 -8.85 3.83
CA LEU A 146 -0.02 -7.63 4.50
C LEU A 146 -1.48 -7.33 4.15
N ILE A 147 -1.87 -7.44 2.88
CA ILE A 147 -3.27 -7.27 2.47
C ILE A 147 -4.16 -8.26 3.24
N ASP A 148 -3.78 -9.53 3.31
CA ASP A 148 -4.54 -10.53 4.07
C ASP A 148 -4.63 -10.17 5.56
N THR A 149 -3.55 -9.71 6.16
CA THR A 149 -3.52 -9.22 7.55
C THR A 149 -4.50 -8.05 7.74
N ILE A 150 -4.48 -7.06 6.85
CA ILE A 150 -5.37 -5.89 6.91
C ILE A 150 -6.84 -6.29 6.79
N LEU A 151 -7.16 -7.21 5.87
CA LEU A 151 -8.53 -7.69 5.67
C LEU A 151 -9.06 -8.53 6.85
N ASN A 152 -8.15 -9.10 7.64
CA ASN A 152 -8.46 -9.85 8.85
C ASN A 152 -8.34 -9.04 10.14
N ASP A 153 -7.85 -7.80 10.07
CA ASP A 153 -7.69 -6.95 11.26
C ASP A 153 -9.06 -6.64 11.89
N THR A 154 -9.20 -6.94 13.16
CA THR A 154 -10.42 -6.71 13.95
C THR A 154 -10.52 -5.29 14.48
N GLY A 155 -9.48 -4.46 14.25
CA GLY A 155 -9.48 -3.07 14.68
C GLY A 155 -9.37 -2.89 16.20
N GLU A 156 -8.80 -3.86 16.92
CA GLU A 156 -8.55 -3.70 18.34
C GLU A 156 -7.62 -2.52 18.60
N ARG A 157 -8.25 -1.38 18.89
CA ARG A 157 -7.57 -0.14 19.22
C ARG A 157 -7.45 -0.04 20.72
N ARG A 158 -6.24 -0.02 21.23
CA ARG A 158 -6.01 0.49 22.57
C ARG A 158 -6.31 1.99 22.53
N ASN A 159 -7.30 2.41 23.29
CA ASN A 159 -7.70 3.82 23.42
C ASN A 159 -6.52 4.62 24.01
N GLN A 160 -5.68 5.16 23.15
CA GLN A 160 -4.62 6.08 23.56
C GLN A 160 -4.94 7.42 22.89
N PRO A 161 -5.58 8.33 23.63
CA PRO A 161 -5.95 9.62 23.07
C PRO A 161 -4.68 10.42 22.78
N MET A 162 -4.55 10.91 21.55
CA MET A 162 -3.54 11.89 21.14
C MET A 162 -4.26 13.19 20.78
N SER A 163 -3.77 14.33 21.26
CA SER A 163 -4.31 15.62 20.86
C SER A 163 -3.74 16.07 19.50
N ALA A 164 -4.45 16.97 18.82
CA ALA A 164 -3.96 17.53 17.56
C ALA A 164 -2.61 18.25 17.72
N SER A 165 -2.44 18.99 18.82
CA SER A 165 -1.17 19.68 19.13
C SER A 165 -0.02 18.68 19.30
N GLU A 166 -0.24 17.61 20.06
CA GLU A 166 0.77 16.58 20.28
C GLU A 166 1.13 15.86 18.97
N PHE A 167 0.14 15.57 18.11
CA PHE A 167 0.38 15.02 16.79
C PHE A 167 1.23 15.96 15.91
N ASP A 168 0.90 17.24 15.89
CA ASP A 168 1.65 18.25 15.13
C ASP A 168 3.10 18.38 15.64
N ASP A 169 3.31 18.43 16.96
CA ASP A 169 4.63 18.52 17.58
C ASP A 169 5.51 17.30 17.22
N ILE A 170 4.95 16.09 17.32
CA ILE A 170 5.65 14.87 16.92
C ILE A 170 5.95 14.88 15.42
N SER A 171 5.01 15.29 14.59
CA SER A 171 5.19 15.35 13.13
C SER A 171 6.33 16.30 12.75
N ILE A 172 6.41 17.45 13.38
CA ILE A 172 7.50 18.41 13.17
C ILE A 172 8.83 17.82 13.64
N GLU A 173 8.88 17.22 14.83
CA GLU A 173 10.09 16.58 15.36
C GLU A 173 10.60 15.48 14.40
N MET A 174 9.70 14.61 13.91
CA MET A 174 10.07 13.54 12.99
C MET A 174 10.54 14.09 11.64
N ALA A 175 9.90 15.14 11.12
CA ALA A 175 10.32 15.81 9.89
C ALA A 175 11.73 16.43 10.02
N VAL A 176 12.04 17.07 11.14
CA VAL A 176 13.38 17.62 11.39
C VAL A 176 14.43 16.50 11.49
N LYS A 177 14.13 15.40 12.17
CA LYS A 177 15.02 14.22 12.24
C LYS A 177 15.25 13.60 10.86
N ALA A 178 14.20 13.47 10.06
CA ALA A 178 14.29 12.95 8.71
C ALA A 178 15.13 13.85 7.79
N ALA A 179 14.93 15.18 7.85
CA ALA A 179 15.77 16.15 7.12
C ALA A 179 17.25 16.00 7.47
N LYS A 180 17.55 15.91 8.77
CA LYS A 180 18.92 15.71 9.25
C LYS A 180 19.54 14.40 8.74
N LYS A 181 18.76 13.31 8.70
CA LYS A 181 19.22 12.01 8.17
C LYS A 181 19.54 12.07 6.68
N LEU A 182 18.80 12.87 5.92
CA LEU A 182 19.03 13.08 4.49
C LEU A 182 20.11 14.16 4.20
N GLY A 183 20.62 14.85 5.22
CA GLY A 183 21.62 15.90 5.05
C GLY A 183 21.08 17.18 4.38
N ILE A 184 19.78 17.45 4.49
CA ILE A 184 19.11 18.61 3.89
C ILE A 184 18.50 19.53 4.93
N SER A 185 18.17 20.77 4.53
CA SER A 185 17.50 21.71 5.44
C SER A 185 16.04 21.32 5.68
N PRO A 186 15.44 21.69 6.82
CA PRO A 186 14.01 21.48 7.08
C PRO A 186 13.10 22.09 6.00
N GLN A 187 13.50 23.23 5.41
CA GLN A 187 12.75 23.90 4.34
C GLN A 187 12.75 23.07 3.07
N GLN A 188 13.90 22.53 2.66
CA GLN A 188 14.00 21.62 1.51
C GLN A 188 13.18 20.36 1.76
N TYR A 189 13.25 19.81 2.97
CA TYR A 189 12.47 18.63 3.33
C TYR A 189 10.97 18.89 3.24
N ALA A 190 10.49 20.04 3.76
CA ALA A 190 9.08 20.42 3.65
C ALA A 190 8.63 20.59 2.19
N ALA A 191 9.49 21.14 1.32
CA ALA A 191 9.21 21.23 -0.12
C ALA A 191 9.05 19.83 -0.76
N PHE A 192 9.93 18.87 -0.41
CA PHE A 192 9.83 17.50 -0.94
C PHE A 192 8.56 16.78 -0.47
N LEU A 193 8.14 16.97 0.79
CA LEU A 193 6.85 16.45 1.26
C LEU A 193 5.65 17.08 0.53
N GLN A 194 5.82 18.28 -0.03
CA GLN A 194 4.83 18.97 -0.88
C GLN A 194 4.97 18.63 -2.36
N GLN A 195 5.72 17.59 -2.71
CA GLN A 195 5.97 17.15 -4.08
C GLN A 195 6.75 18.18 -4.92
N GLN A 196 7.57 19.01 -4.28
CA GLN A 196 8.38 20.05 -4.94
C GLN A 196 9.85 19.66 -4.91
N GLY A 197 10.38 19.11 -5.99
CA GLY A 197 11.79 18.74 -6.09
C GLY A 197 12.05 17.55 -7.00
N PRO A 198 13.27 16.97 -6.95
CA PRO A 198 13.60 15.76 -7.68
C PRO A 198 12.80 14.55 -7.17
N ASP A 199 12.33 13.72 -8.11
CA ASP A 199 11.45 12.56 -7.81
C ASP A 199 12.05 11.60 -6.78
N ASP A 200 13.34 11.33 -6.88
CA ASP A 200 14.06 10.45 -5.93
C ASP A 200 14.09 11.05 -4.51
N MET A 201 14.30 12.37 -4.39
CA MET A 201 14.32 13.06 -3.10
C MET A 201 12.93 13.15 -2.46
N ILE A 202 11.88 13.36 -3.27
CA ILE A 202 10.49 13.30 -2.81
C ILE A 202 10.21 11.93 -2.18
N CYS A 203 10.58 10.90 -2.90
CA CYS A 203 10.41 9.51 -2.51
C CYS A 203 11.17 9.16 -1.22
N LEU A 204 12.47 9.44 -1.20
CA LEU A 204 13.32 9.19 -0.04
C LEU A 204 12.88 9.97 1.19
N SER A 205 12.34 11.18 1.01
CA SER A 205 11.81 11.99 2.12
C SER A 205 10.59 11.32 2.75
N GLN A 206 9.70 10.73 1.97
CA GLN A 206 8.55 10.00 2.51
C GLN A 206 8.97 8.72 3.26
N ALA A 207 9.88 7.93 2.67
CA ALA A 207 10.41 6.75 3.33
C ALA A 207 11.10 7.12 4.65
N GLN A 208 11.92 8.18 4.65
CA GLN A 208 12.65 8.61 5.83
C GLN A 208 11.72 9.12 6.94
N LEU A 209 10.62 9.84 6.60
CA LEU A 209 9.61 10.24 7.58
C LEU A 209 8.97 9.01 8.23
N SER A 210 8.55 8.06 7.42
CA SER A 210 7.94 6.81 7.91
C SER A 210 8.88 6.04 8.85
N GLU A 211 10.17 5.99 8.55
CA GLU A 211 11.18 5.39 9.44
C GLU A 211 11.31 6.12 10.77
N GLN A 212 11.28 7.47 10.76
CA GLN A 212 11.32 8.22 12.01
C GLN A 212 10.07 7.95 12.86
N ILE A 213 8.89 7.87 12.24
CA ILE A 213 7.64 7.52 12.93
C ILE A 213 7.74 6.12 13.55
N LEU A 214 8.22 5.13 12.79
CA LEU A 214 8.39 3.75 13.30
C LEU A 214 9.43 3.65 14.41
N SER A 215 10.39 4.57 14.49
CA SER A 215 11.42 4.64 15.55
C SER A 215 10.92 5.22 16.88
N LEU A 216 9.71 5.75 16.92
CA LEU A 216 9.12 6.25 18.17
C LEU A 216 8.96 5.14 19.22
N PRO A 217 9.02 5.46 20.52
CA PRO A 217 8.63 4.51 21.56
C PRO A 217 7.24 3.94 21.29
N ARG A 218 7.06 2.64 21.52
CA ARG A 218 5.87 1.87 21.09
C ARG A 218 4.55 2.58 21.41
N GLU A 219 4.35 3.02 22.64
CA GLU A 219 3.09 3.66 23.04
C GLU A 219 2.82 4.95 22.26
N LYS A 220 3.85 5.79 22.12
CA LYS A 220 3.76 7.06 21.38
C LYS A 220 3.54 6.81 19.88
N ARG A 221 4.25 5.83 19.31
CA ARG A 221 4.08 5.40 17.93
C ARG A 221 2.67 4.91 17.67
N ASP A 222 2.17 4.01 18.50
CA ASP A 222 0.86 3.39 18.31
C ASP A 222 -0.26 4.45 18.39
N SER A 223 -0.18 5.41 19.32
CA SER A 223 -1.09 6.56 19.41
C SER A 223 -0.99 7.46 18.16
N TYR A 224 0.21 7.77 17.71
CA TYR A 224 0.45 8.56 16.51
C TYR A 224 -0.14 7.90 15.26
N LEU A 225 0.11 6.61 15.08
CA LEU A 225 -0.39 5.84 13.93
C LEU A 225 -1.92 5.80 13.90
N ILE A 226 -2.56 5.52 15.04
CA ILE A 226 -4.02 5.52 15.14
C ILE A 226 -4.58 6.91 14.83
N TYR A 227 -3.99 7.97 15.39
CA TYR A 227 -4.45 9.34 15.14
C TYR A 227 -4.31 9.73 13.67
N SER A 228 -3.21 9.34 13.02
CA SER A 228 -2.91 9.70 11.62
C SER A 228 -3.93 9.15 10.61
N VAL A 229 -4.59 8.02 10.91
CA VAL A 229 -5.59 7.38 10.05
C VAL A 229 -7.03 7.64 10.51
N SER A 230 -7.22 8.25 11.68
CA SER A 230 -8.56 8.55 12.18
C SER A 230 -9.20 9.68 11.39
N PRO A 231 -10.53 9.60 11.10
CA PRO A 231 -11.26 10.58 10.31
C PRO A 231 -11.29 11.99 10.92
#